data_b78fe0a8c94cc1321b6b98e8b6318123
#
_entry.id   b78fe0a8c94cc1321b6b98e8b6318123
#
_cell.length_a   1.000
_cell.length_b   1.000
_cell.length_c   1.000
_cell.angle_alpha   90.00
_cell.angle_beta   90.00
_cell.angle_gamma   90.00
#
_symmetry.space_group_name_H-M   'P 1'
#
loop_
_entity.id
_entity.type
_entity.pdbx_description
1 polymer ?
#
loop_
_entity_poly.entity_id
_entity_poly.type
_entity_poly.pdbx_seq_one_letter_code
_entity_poly.pdbx_strand_id
1 'polypeptide(L)'
;MGVSLATAASGALPQSFLDVAHASSVNAITRLPESDTARFAWTVDDGCSPDAVKAYINFVADNYLRLTFFVYAGVSPWQTHRKLLKPLVESGQIQLANHTMHHPLLTKLNTKQVQKELMDCHNFMERNYGIDAKPYYRPPYGGINAAVIDAAADIGYTKPMLWSGTLGDSGNIGSAKFMNLANRGMRDRGIVLGHANNMVAPNHFDRLLEIVNSRGLSTVTLTDAFGE
;
A
#
# COMPACT_ATOMS: atom_id res chain seq x y z
N MET A 1 -15.13 43.03 -16.51
CA MET A 1 -14.47 42.22 -15.45
C MET A 1 -14.72 40.77 -15.80
N GLY A 2 -13.74 40.12 -16.44
CA GLY A 2 -13.86 38.75 -16.89
C GLY A 2 -13.17 37.85 -15.88
N VAL A 3 -13.90 36.91 -15.30
CA VAL A 3 -13.37 35.88 -14.41
C VAL A 3 -12.91 34.72 -15.29
N SER A 4 -11.60 34.50 -15.34
CA SER A 4 -10.99 33.36 -16.04
C SER A 4 -11.14 32.12 -15.16
N LEU A 5 -11.91 31.12 -15.59
CA LEU A 5 -11.96 29.79 -15.01
C LEU A 5 -10.73 29.03 -15.46
N ALA A 6 -9.84 28.74 -14.52
CA ALA A 6 -8.74 27.82 -14.74
C ALA A 6 -9.30 26.38 -14.79
N THR A 7 -9.27 25.78 -15.96
CA THR A 7 -9.55 24.34 -16.15
C THR A 7 -8.40 23.53 -15.58
N ALA A 8 -8.65 22.76 -14.52
CA ALA A 8 -7.73 21.75 -14.03
C ALA A 8 -7.60 20.62 -15.07
N ALA A 9 -6.43 20.49 -15.65
CA ALA A 9 -6.12 19.39 -16.55
C ALA A 9 -6.03 18.10 -15.74
N SER A 10 -6.99 17.20 -15.92
CA SER A 10 -6.92 15.82 -15.45
C SER A 10 -5.89 15.07 -16.29
N GLY A 11 -4.62 15.08 -15.84
CA GLY A 11 -3.56 14.29 -16.45
C GLY A 11 -3.78 12.82 -16.14
N ALA A 12 -4.36 12.07 -17.08
CA ALA A 12 -4.29 10.61 -17.07
C ALA A 12 -2.82 10.21 -17.15
N LEU A 13 -2.32 9.49 -16.13
CA LEU A 13 -0.98 8.94 -16.14
C LEU A 13 -0.83 7.94 -17.31
N PRO A 14 0.29 7.95 -18.05
CA PRO A 14 0.50 7.01 -19.14
C PRO A 14 0.52 5.57 -18.67
N GLN A 15 -0.10 4.67 -19.42
CA GLN A 15 -0.23 3.22 -19.15
C GLN A 15 1.10 2.45 -19.01
N SER A 16 2.23 3.10 -19.27
CA SER A 16 3.58 2.52 -19.16
C SER A 16 4.09 2.28 -17.74
N PHE A 17 3.38 2.71 -16.70
CA PHE A 17 3.74 2.39 -15.31
C PHE A 17 3.34 0.98 -14.86
N LEU A 18 2.81 0.16 -15.75
CA LEU A 18 2.52 -1.26 -15.48
C LEU A 18 3.73 -2.19 -15.65
N ASP A 19 4.85 -1.68 -16.16
CA ASP A 19 6.03 -2.49 -16.38
C ASP A 19 6.93 -2.55 -15.13
N VAL A 20 6.86 -3.69 -14.46
CA VAL A 20 7.77 -4.15 -13.38
C VAL A 20 9.23 -4.27 -13.86
N ALA A 21 9.54 -3.86 -15.09
CA ALA A 21 10.84 -4.03 -15.75
C ALA A 21 12.00 -3.22 -15.12
N HIS A 22 11.75 -2.29 -14.19
CA HIS A 22 12.80 -1.53 -13.53
C HIS A 22 13.25 -2.08 -12.17
N ALA A 23 12.60 -3.14 -11.66
CA ALA A 23 12.96 -3.75 -10.36
C ALA A 23 14.25 -4.60 -10.42
N SER A 24 14.74 -4.94 -11.59
CA SER A 24 15.88 -5.87 -11.75
C SER A 24 17.26 -5.27 -11.42
N SER A 25 17.38 -3.95 -11.27
CA SER A 25 18.63 -3.28 -10.90
C SER A 25 18.63 -2.69 -9.48
N VAL A 26 17.52 -2.83 -8.76
CA VAL A 26 17.32 -2.23 -7.44
C VAL A 26 16.80 -3.31 -6.51
N ASN A 27 17.41 -3.48 -5.33
CA ASN A 27 17.03 -4.51 -4.34
C ASN A 27 15.68 -4.21 -3.67
N ALA A 28 14.60 -4.12 -4.47
CA ALA A 28 13.24 -3.96 -3.97
C ALA A 28 12.53 -5.32 -3.86
N ILE A 29 11.76 -5.50 -2.80
CA ILE A 29 11.04 -6.74 -2.53
C ILE A 29 9.72 -6.72 -3.30
N THR A 30 9.49 -7.74 -4.13
CA THR A 30 8.29 -7.86 -4.97
C THR A 30 7.47 -9.11 -4.68
N ARG A 31 8.01 -10.06 -3.94
CA ARG A 31 7.36 -11.35 -3.61
C ARG A 31 7.68 -11.78 -2.19
N LEU A 32 6.77 -12.55 -1.60
CA LEU A 32 6.99 -13.20 -0.30
C LEU A 32 8.04 -14.32 -0.41
N PRO A 33 8.75 -14.62 0.69
CA PRO A 33 9.60 -15.80 0.78
C PRO A 33 8.76 -17.08 0.68
N GLU A 34 9.43 -18.21 0.46
CA GLU A 34 8.81 -19.54 0.48
C GLU A 34 8.19 -19.87 1.83
N SER A 35 7.17 -20.71 1.80
CA SER A 35 6.42 -21.15 2.97
C SER A 35 5.75 -22.48 2.67
N ASP A 36 5.53 -23.30 3.70
CA ASP A 36 4.82 -24.57 3.60
C ASP A 36 3.32 -24.41 3.30
N THR A 37 2.79 -23.20 3.48
CA THR A 37 1.38 -22.86 3.19
C THR A 37 1.28 -21.79 2.12
N ALA A 38 0.28 -21.95 1.25
CA ALA A 38 0.00 -20.94 0.21
C ALA A 38 -0.49 -19.63 0.86
N ARG A 39 0.26 -18.54 0.64
CA ARG A 39 -0.01 -17.26 1.28
C ARG A 39 0.35 -16.07 0.40
N PHE A 40 -0.32 -14.95 0.59
CA PHE A 40 0.01 -13.70 -0.07
C PHE A 40 -0.15 -12.49 0.87
N ALA A 41 0.56 -11.41 0.59
CA ALA A 41 0.35 -10.14 1.26
C ALA A 41 -0.65 -9.30 0.46
N TRP A 42 -1.81 -9.03 1.07
CA TRP A 42 -2.72 -8.01 0.57
C TRP A 42 -2.24 -6.67 1.11
N THR A 43 -1.73 -5.82 0.22
CA THR A 43 -1.20 -4.51 0.60
C THR A 43 -2.05 -3.41 -0.03
N VAL A 44 -2.32 -2.34 0.73
CA VAL A 44 -3.22 -1.27 0.31
C VAL A 44 -2.56 0.08 0.57
N ASP A 45 -2.41 0.86 -0.49
CA ASP A 45 -1.72 2.15 -0.45
C ASP A 45 -2.68 3.33 -0.22
N ASP A 46 -2.10 4.46 0.15
CA ASP A 46 -2.65 5.81 0.23
C ASP A 46 -3.67 6.03 1.36
N GLY A 47 -4.91 5.65 1.16
CA GLY A 47 -5.99 5.89 2.12
C GLY A 47 -6.70 7.24 1.93
N CYS A 48 -6.83 7.74 0.70
CA CYS A 48 -7.43 9.06 0.43
C CYS A 48 -8.95 9.10 0.63
N SER A 49 -9.64 7.94 0.58
CA SER A 49 -11.09 7.86 0.77
C SER A 49 -11.44 7.38 2.19
N PRO A 50 -12.11 8.20 3.02
CA PRO A 50 -12.57 7.77 4.34
C PRO A 50 -13.46 6.53 4.29
N ASP A 51 -14.38 6.48 3.31
CA ASP A 51 -15.30 5.34 3.16
C ASP A 51 -14.57 4.06 2.77
N ALA A 52 -13.58 4.15 1.87
CA ALA A 52 -12.79 3.00 1.47
C ALA A 52 -11.93 2.49 2.64
N VAL A 53 -11.25 3.37 3.37
CA VAL A 53 -10.46 3.00 4.55
C VAL A 53 -11.34 2.29 5.59
N LYS A 54 -12.52 2.85 5.89
CA LYS A 54 -13.48 2.24 6.82
C LYS A 54 -13.95 0.88 6.33
N ALA A 55 -14.26 0.75 5.04
CA ALA A 55 -14.71 -0.50 4.44
C ALA A 55 -13.63 -1.59 4.55
N TYR A 56 -12.36 -1.28 4.25
CA TYR A 56 -11.25 -2.20 4.43
C TYR A 56 -11.08 -2.64 5.89
N ILE A 57 -11.15 -1.71 6.85
CA ILE A 57 -11.02 -2.01 8.29
C ILE A 57 -12.11 -3.02 8.71
N ASN A 58 -13.38 -2.75 8.37
CA ASN A 58 -14.49 -3.63 8.71
C ASN A 58 -14.36 -5.00 8.02
N PHE A 59 -14.06 -5.01 6.72
CA PHE A 59 -13.91 -6.25 5.96
C PHE A 59 -12.81 -7.16 6.52
N VAL A 60 -11.67 -6.58 6.90
CA VAL A 60 -10.56 -7.32 7.51
C VAL A 60 -10.97 -7.89 8.87
N ALA A 61 -11.65 -7.08 9.71
CA ALA A 61 -12.12 -7.50 11.02
C ALA A 61 -13.15 -8.64 10.92
N ASP A 62 -14.18 -8.46 10.08
CA ASP A 62 -15.31 -9.40 9.94
C ASP A 62 -14.89 -10.75 9.36
N ASN A 63 -13.83 -10.79 8.55
CA ASN A 63 -13.36 -12.00 7.86
C ASN A 63 -12.04 -12.55 8.43
N TYR A 64 -11.54 -12.00 9.53
CA TYR A 64 -10.28 -12.41 10.18
C TYR A 64 -9.09 -12.42 9.21
N LEU A 65 -9.10 -11.52 8.23
CA LEU A 65 -8.02 -11.38 7.26
C LEU A 65 -6.85 -10.62 7.88
N ARG A 66 -5.68 -10.72 7.26
CA ARG A 66 -4.49 -9.94 7.61
C ARG A 66 -4.13 -9.04 6.43
N LEU A 67 -3.72 -7.79 6.71
CA LEU A 67 -3.51 -6.77 5.68
C LEU A 67 -2.39 -5.81 6.10
N THR A 68 -1.65 -5.28 5.13
CA THR A 68 -0.72 -4.18 5.35
C THR A 68 -1.20 -2.92 4.63
N PHE A 69 -1.44 -1.84 5.39
CA PHE A 69 -1.62 -0.51 4.80
C PHE A 69 -0.27 0.20 4.67
N PHE A 70 0.00 0.74 3.48
CA PHE A 70 1.06 1.72 3.27
C PHE A 70 0.47 3.12 3.42
N VAL A 71 0.72 3.74 4.54
CA VAL A 71 0.06 4.96 5.01
C VAL A 71 0.66 6.20 4.34
N TYR A 72 -0.12 6.86 3.49
CA TYR A 72 0.11 8.25 3.11
C TYR A 72 -0.38 9.13 4.27
N ALA A 73 0.54 9.60 5.12
CA ALA A 73 0.18 10.17 6.42
C ALA A 73 -0.48 11.56 6.33
N GLY A 74 -0.33 12.27 5.21
CA GLY A 74 -0.90 13.59 4.98
C GLY A 74 -2.41 13.63 4.76
N VAL A 75 -3.09 12.45 4.70
CA VAL A 75 -4.54 12.39 4.48
C VAL A 75 -5.30 12.09 5.77
N SER A 76 -6.50 12.65 5.90
CA SER A 76 -7.28 12.64 7.15
C SER A 76 -7.85 11.28 7.58
N PRO A 77 -8.15 10.31 6.71
CA PRO A 77 -8.79 9.05 7.11
C PRO A 77 -8.04 8.28 8.19
N TRP A 78 -6.72 8.34 8.22
CA TRP A 78 -5.89 7.70 9.23
C TRP A 78 -6.14 8.23 10.66
N GLN A 79 -6.49 9.51 10.80
CA GLN A 79 -6.91 10.09 12.07
C GLN A 79 -8.41 9.86 12.32
N THR A 80 -9.24 10.03 11.32
CA THR A 80 -10.69 9.87 11.40
C THR A 80 -11.08 8.47 11.89
N HIS A 81 -10.45 7.44 11.35
CA HIS A 81 -10.75 6.04 11.69
C HIS A 81 -9.81 5.42 12.71
N ARG A 82 -8.95 6.22 13.38
CA ARG A 82 -7.98 5.72 14.36
C ARG A 82 -8.59 4.79 15.41
N LYS A 83 -9.77 5.14 15.94
CA LYS A 83 -10.42 4.33 16.98
C LYS A 83 -10.82 2.94 16.50
N LEU A 84 -11.20 2.79 15.21
CA LEU A 84 -11.54 1.50 14.62
C LEU A 84 -10.27 0.72 14.25
N LEU A 85 -9.27 1.40 13.72
CA LEU A 85 -8.07 0.78 13.19
C LEU A 85 -7.10 0.33 14.29
N LYS A 86 -6.96 1.12 15.36
CA LYS A 86 -5.96 0.89 16.40
C LYS A 86 -6.03 -0.50 17.05
N PRO A 87 -7.19 -1.07 17.41
CA PRO A 87 -7.27 -2.43 17.96
C PRO A 87 -6.76 -3.51 17.01
N LEU A 88 -6.98 -3.35 15.70
CA LEU A 88 -6.51 -4.30 14.68
C LEU A 88 -5.00 -4.18 14.44
N VAL A 89 -4.44 -2.99 14.63
CA VAL A 89 -2.98 -2.78 14.60
C VAL A 89 -2.35 -3.41 15.85
N GLU A 90 -2.91 -3.19 17.03
CA GLU A 90 -2.43 -3.74 18.29
C GLU A 90 -2.48 -5.28 18.34
N SER A 91 -3.48 -5.88 17.69
CA SER A 91 -3.58 -7.35 17.55
C SER A 91 -2.65 -7.92 16.46
N GLY A 92 -2.00 -7.07 15.66
CA GLY A 92 -1.20 -7.46 14.50
C GLY A 92 -2.02 -7.94 13.29
N GLN A 93 -3.35 -7.84 13.34
CA GLN A 93 -4.21 -8.20 12.22
C GLN A 93 -4.02 -7.24 11.04
N ILE A 94 -3.82 -5.96 11.33
CA ILE A 94 -3.43 -4.94 10.35
C ILE A 94 -2.05 -4.41 10.70
N GLN A 95 -1.14 -4.44 9.72
CA GLN A 95 0.14 -3.74 9.79
C GLN A 95 0.04 -2.38 9.14
N LEU A 96 0.65 -1.35 9.74
CA LEU A 96 0.88 -0.06 9.10
C LEU A 96 2.34 0.05 8.67
N ALA A 97 2.56 0.41 7.42
CA ALA A 97 3.88 0.62 6.82
C ALA A 97 3.94 2.03 6.19
N ASN A 98 5.13 2.48 5.85
CA ASN A 98 5.38 3.86 5.46
C ASN A 98 5.16 4.10 3.95
N HIS A 99 4.28 5.08 3.61
CA HIS A 99 4.08 5.56 2.25
C HIS A 99 4.32 7.07 2.11
N THR A 100 5.21 7.60 2.94
CA THR A 100 5.60 9.00 3.04
C THR A 100 4.54 9.93 3.65
N MET A 101 4.96 11.16 3.96
CA MET A 101 4.07 12.18 4.53
C MET A 101 3.21 12.87 3.49
N HIS A 102 3.77 13.21 2.30
CA HIS A 102 3.11 14.03 1.29
C HIS A 102 3.02 13.37 -0.09
N HIS A 103 3.37 12.08 -0.19
CA HIS A 103 3.29 11.28 -1.41
C HIS A 103 4.07 11.83 -2.62
N PRO A 104 5.32 12.34 -2.45
CA PRO A 104 6.11 12.84 -3.57
C PRO A 104 6.78 11.70 -4.35
N LEU A 105 7.16 11.96 -5.60
CA LEU A 105 8.04 11.06 -6.35
C LEU A 105 9.46 11.13 -5.77
N LEU A 106 9.83 10.18 -4.93
CA LEU A 106 11.08 10.19 -4.14
C LEU A 106 12.34 10.32 -5.00
N THR A 107 12.35 9.77 -6.22
CA THR A 107 13.48 9.88 -7.15
C THR A 107 13.79 11.31 -7.64
N LYS A 108 12.92 12.27 -7.32
CA LYS A 108 13.12 13.70 -7.62
C LYS A 108 13.61 14.51 -6.42
N LEU A 109 13.73 13.86 -5.26
CA LEU A 109 14.16 14.49 -4.01
C LEU A 109 15.65 14.21 -3.71
N ASN A 110 16.28 15.09 -2.94
CA ASN A 110 17.57 14.80 -2.36
C ASN A 110 17.46 13.93 -1.10
N THR A 111 18.57 13.38 -0.62
CA THR A 111 18.65 12.49 0.54
C THR A 111 17.90 13.03 1.76
N LYS A 112 18.14 14.29 2.14
CA LYS A 112 17.48 14.89 3.32
C LYS A 112 15.97 15.02 3.15
N GLN A 113 15.50 15.30 1.94
CA GLN A 113 14.07 15.39 1.63
C GLN A 113 13.41 14.00 1.67
N VAL A 114 14.07 12.97 1.12
CA VAL A 114 13.58 11.57 1.23
C VAL A 114 13.47 11.15 2.70
N GLN A 115 14.53 11.37 3.47
CA GLN A 115 14.54 11.07 4.90
C GLN A 115 13.45 11.82 5.67
N LYS A 116 13.25 13.11 5.37
CA LYS A 116 12.18 13.91 5.99
C LYS A 116 10.79 13.35 5.69
N GLU A 117 10.49 13.01 4.45
CA GLU A 117 9.20 12.42 4.03
C GLU A 117 8.89 11.13 4.80
N LEU A 118 9.88 10.24 4.90
CA LEU A 118 9.74 8.98 5.63
C LEU A 118 9.64 9.19 7.14
N MET A 119 10.45 10.07 7.72
CA MET A 119 10.42 10.31 9.17
C MET A 119 9.19 11.08 9.64
N ASP A 120 8.67 12.00 8.84
CA ASP A 120 7.42 12.70 9.19
C ASP A 120 6.22 11.71 9.21
N CYS A 121 6.17 10.78 8.26
CA CYS A 121 5.19 9.70 8.24
C CYS A 121 5.41 8.73 9.42
N HIS A 122 6.64 8.36 9.73
CA HIS A 122 7.01 7.54 10.88
C HIS A 122 6.50 8.16 12.19
N ASN A 123 6.85 9.43 12.43
CA ASN A 123 6.43 10.17 13.61
C ASN A 123 4.91 10.33 13.70
N PHE A 124 4.22 10.40 12.56
CA PHE A 124 2.75 10.37 12.53
C PHE A 124 2.21 9.04 13.05
N MET A 125 2.75 7.90 12.57
CA MET A 125 2.30 6.57 12.98
C MET A 125 2.65 6.28 14.44
N GLU A 126 3.83 6.67 14.90
CA GLU A 126 4.21 6.54 16.30
C GLU A 126 3.25 7.32 17.22
N ARG A 127 3.01 8.60 16.95
CA ARG A 127 2.11 9.44 17.76
C ARG A 127 0.67 8.97 17.76
N ASN A 128 0.16 8.46 16.64
CA ASN A 128 -1.26 8.11 16.52
C ASN A 128 -1.56 6.65 16.88
N TYR A 129 -0.62 5.75 16.65
CA TYR A 129 -0.82 4.31 16.81
C TYR A 129 0.15 3.66 17.79
N GLY A 130 1.24 4.33 18.15
CA GLY A 130 2.25 3.81 19.08
C GLY A 130 3.13 2.72 18.47
N ILE A 131 3.34 2.75 17.16
CA ILE A 131 4.10 1.73 16.43
C ILE A 131 5.37 2.31 15.80
N ASP A 132 6.40 1.48 15.68
CA ASP A 132 7.51 1.67 14.75
C ASP A 132 7.14 1.01 13.40
N ALA A 133 7.10 1.81 12.32
CA ALA A 133 6.76 1.29 10.99
C ALA A 133 7.97 0.73 10.24
N LYS A 134 9.17 0.81 10.82
CA LYS A 134 10.38 0.20 10.23
C LYS A 134 10.28 -1.33 10.28
N PRO A 135 10.91 -1.99 9.35
CA PRO A 135 11.80 -1.51 8.29
C PRO A 135 11.08 -1.27 6.95
N TYR A 136 9.74 -1.30 6.89
CA TYR A 136 8.93 -1.39 5.66
C TYR A 136 8.52 -0.02 5.13
N TYR A 137 8.84 0.25 3.87
CA TYR A 137 8.28 1.40 3.15
C TYR A 137 7.96 1.03 1.71
N ARG A 138 7.01 1.74 1.12
CA ARG A 138 6.73 1.71 -0.31
C ARG A 138 6.90 3.11 -0.87
N PRO A 139 7.78 3.30 -1.88
CA PRO A 139 7.93 4.60 -2.49
C PRO A 139 6.69 4.92 -3.34
N PRO A 140 6.14 6.16 -3.24
CA PRO A 140 5.06 6.61 -4.10
C PRO A 140 5.33 6.35 -5.57
N TYR A 141 4.29 5.92 -6.30
CA TYR A 141 4.36 5.58 -7.74
C TYR A 141 5.32 4.43 -8.07
N GLY A 142 5.82 3.68 -7.08
CA GLY A 142 6.89 2.71 -7.28
C GLY A 142 8.24 3.34 -7.67
N GLY A 143 8.36 4.66 -7.53
CA GLY A 143 9.53 5.43 -7.94
C GLY A 143 10.74 5.20 -7.02
N ILE A 144 11.66 4.31 -7.43
CA ILE A 144 12.82 3.90 -6.63
C ILE A 144 14.11 3.90 -7.45
N ASN A 145 15.21 4.25 -6.82
CA ASN A 145 16.58 4.13 -7.32
C ASN A 145 17.56 3.93 -6.14
N ALA A 146 18.83 3.72 -6.41
CA ALA A 146 19.83 3.49 -5.38
C ALA A 146 19.88 4.63 -4.34
N ALA A 147 19.83 5.89 -4.78
CA ALA A 147 19.86 7.03 -3.87
C ALA A 147 18.67 7.07 -2.89
N VAL A 148 17.46 6.65 -3.33
CA VAL A 148 16.29 6.53 -2.46
C VAL A 148 16.48 5.39 -1.47
N ILE A 149 17.02 4.24 -1.90
CA ILE A 149 17.30 3.10 -1.02
C ILE A 149 18.31 3.48 0.05
N ASP A 150 19.43 4.08 -0.33
CA ASP A 150 20.48 4.47 0.60
C ASP A 150 19.94 5.49 1.61
N ALA A 151 19.22 6.53 1.14
CA ALA A 151 18.61 7.53 2.00
C ALA A 151 17.60 6.94 3.00
N ALA A 152 16.82 5.95 2.59
CA ALA A 152 15.87 5.26 3.45
C ALA A 152 16.58 4.34 4.45
N ALA A 153 17.58 3.58 4.00
CA ALA A 153 18.37 2.66 4.84
C ALA A 153 19.11 3.39 5.97
N ASP A 154 19.67 4.56 5.71
CA ASP A 154 20.36 5.42 6.70
C ASP A 154 19.50 5.74 7.93
N ILE A 155 18.18 5.71 7.77
CA ILE A 155 17.21 6.00 8.84
C ILE A 155 16.40 4.76 9.28
N GLY A 156 16.83 3.55 8.86
CA GLY A 156 16.28 2.26 9.30
C GLY A 156 15.17 1.69 8.41
N TYR A 157 14.82 2.32 7.29
CA TYR A 157 13.88 1.77 6.31
C TYR A 157 14.63 0.92 5.28
N THR A 158 14.89 -0.34 5.62
CA THR A 158 15.76 -1.25 4.84
C THR A 158 15.02 -2.21 3.93
N LYS A 159 13.67 -2.26 4.02
CA LYS A 159 12.83 -3.16 3.22
C LYS A 159 11.93 -2.35 2.26
N PRO A 160 12.45 -1.91 1.09
CA PRO A 160 11.64 -1.27 0.05
C PRO A 160 10.69 -2.28 -0.58
N MET A 161 9.38 -2.04 -0.47
CA MET A 161 8.33 -2.94 -0.91
C MET A 161 7.71 -2.47 -2.21
N LEU A 162 7.82 -3.27 -3.25
CA LEU A 162 7.04 -3.17 -4.47
C LEU A 162 5.98 -4.28 -4.51
N TRP A 163 5.57 -4.76 -5.69
CA TRP A 163 4.51 -5.74 -5.85
C TRP A 163 4.75 -6.67 -7.03
N SER A 164 4.12 -7.84 -7.00
CA SER A 164 4.08 -8.80 -8.10
C SER A 164 2.68 -8.96 -8.71
N GLY A 165 1.69 -8.31 -8.12
CA GLY A 165 0.31 -8.24 -8.59
C GLY A 165 -0.32 -6.91 -8.22
N THR A 166 -1.31 -6.46 -9.00
CA THR A 166 -2.05 -5.21 -8.72
C THR A 166 -3.53 -5.41 -8.96
N LEU A 167 -4.36 -4.67 -8.22
CA LEU A 167 -5.79 -4.56 -8.45
C LEU A 167 -6.13 -3.48 -9.50
N GLY A 168 -5.18 -2.55 -9.78
CA GLY A 168 -5.34 -1.48 -10.75
C GLY A 168 -6.32 -0.39 -10.32
N ASP A 169 -6.62 -0.27 -9.05
CA ASP A 169 -7.68 0.52 -8.42
C ASP A 169 -7.21 1.87 -7.87
N SER A 170 -6.05 2.37 -8.31
CA SER A 170 -5.60 3.73 -7.98
C SER A 170 -6.58 4.81 -8.47
N GLY A 171 -7.33 4.51 -9.53
CA GLY A 171 -8.40 5.32 -10.09
C GLY A 171 -9.59 4.45 -10.51
N ASN A 172 -10.49 5.01 -11.31
CA ASN A 172 -11.65 4.29 -11.82
C ASN A 172 -11.24 3.20 -12.81
N ILE A 173 -11.69 1.98 -12.55
CA ILE A 173 -11.48 0.81 -13.40
C ILE A 173 -12.79 0.02 -13.51
N GLY A 174 -13.07 -0.52 -14.68
CA GLY A 174 -14.24 -1.38 -14.86
C GLY A 174 -14.12 -2.73 -14.13
N SER A 175 -15.22 -3.21 -13.57
CA SER A 175 -15.30 -4.44 -12.75
C SER A 175 -14.62 -5.65 -13.41
N ALA A 176 -14.84 -5.87 -14.70
CA ALA A 176 -14.23 -7.00 -15.42
C ALA A 176 -12.69 -6.94 -15.43
N LYS A 177 -12.12 -5.74 -15.69
CA LYS A 177 -10.67 -5.52 -15.69
C LYS A 177 -10.11 -5.65 -14.27
N PHE A 178 -10.77 -5.06 -13.27
CA PHE A 178 -10.41 -5.18 -11.86
C PHE A 178 -10.32 -6.66 -11.43
N MET A 179 -11.38 -7.44 -11.66
CA MET A 179 -11.42 -8.86 -11.30
C MET A 179 -10.39 -9.70 -12.06
N ASN A 180 -10.10 -9.37 -13.32
CA ASN A 180 -9.04 -10.03 -14.07
C ASN A 180 -7.66 -9.78 -13.43
N LEU A 181 -7.37 -8.55 -13.00
CA LEU A 181 -6.14 -8.21 -12.30
C LEU A 181 -6.05 -8.91 -10.93
N ALA A 182 -7.14 -8.91 -10.15
CA ALA A 182 -7.23 -9.63 -8.89
C ALA A 182 -6.94 -11.13 -9.06
N ASN A 183 -7.58 -11.76 -10.03
CA ASN A 183 -7.36 -13.19 -10.34
C ASN A 183 -5.90 -13.50 -10.71
N ARG A 184 -5.20 -12.59 -11.37
CA ARG A 184 -3.78 -12.78 -11.71
C ARG A 184 -2.84 -12.48 -10.54
N GLY A 185 -3.19 -11.49 -9.72
CA GLY A 185 -2.34 -10.99 -8.63
C GLY A 185 -2.44 -11.78 -7.34
N MET A 186 -3.66 -12.16 -6.91
CA MET A 186 -3.91 -12.87 -5.65
C MET A 186 -3.55 -14.35 -5.77
N ARG A 187 -2.28 -14.64 -5.65
CA ARG A 187 -1.69 -15.98 -5.79
C ARG A 187 -0.60 -16.20 -4.75
N ASP A 188 -0.20 -17.46 -4.58
CA ASP A 188 0.86 -17.82 -3.65
C ASP A 188 2.12 -16.96 -3.84
N ARG A 189 2.67 -16.52 -2.71
CA ARG A 189 3.83 -15.62 -2.58
C ARG A 189 3.65 -14.25 -3.23
N GLY A 190 2.42 -13.89 -3.63
CA GLY A 190 2.12 -12.57 -4.20
C GLY A 190 2.23 -11.45 -3.14
N ILE A 191 2.75 -10.30 -3.56
CA ILE A 191 2.52 -9.02 -2.89
C ILE A 191 1.59 -8.25 -3.81
N VAL A 192 0.35 -8.03 -3.37
CA VAL A 192 -0.72 -7.45 -4.20
C VAL A 192 -0.93 -6.00 -3.82
N LEU A 193 -0.79 -5.11 -4.80
CA LEU A 193 -1.05 -3.69 -4.67
C LEU A 193 -2.53 -3.40 -4.89
N GLY A 194 -3.20 -2.87 -3.88
CA GLY A 194 -4.49 -2.18 -3.95
C GLY A 194 -4.38 -0.77 -3.40
N HIS A 195 -5.47 0.00 -3.49
CA HIS A 195 -5.54 1.37 -2.97
C HIS A 195 -6.84 1.59 -2.19
N ALA A 196 -6.79 2.45 -1.16
CA ALA A 196 -7.98 2.89 -0.43
C ALA A 196 -8.38 4.32 -0.82
N ASN A 197 -8.42 4.59 -2.13
CA ASN A 197 -8.70 5.91 -2.70
C ASN A 197 -10.13 6.09 -3.21
N ASN A 198 -10.84 4.97 -3.38
CA ASN A 198 -12.20 4.92 -3.92
C ASN A 198 -12.88 3.60 -3.53
N MET A 199 -14.14 3.43 -3.90
CA MET A 199 -14.95 2.26 -3.56
C MET A 199 -14.84 1.10 -4.57
N VAL A 200 -13.87 1.09 -5.49
CA VAL A 200 -13.73 -0.01 -6.48
C VAL A 200 -13.46 -1.33 -5.78
N ALA A 201 -12.40 -1.44 -4.98
CA ALA A 201 -12.10 -2.67 -4.26
C ALA A 201 -13.18 -3.02 -3.21
N PRO A 202 -13.67 -2.08 -2.37
CA PRO A 202 -14.76 -2.36 -1.44
C PRO A 202 -16.01 -2.95 -2.07
N ASN A 203 -16.42 -2.47 -3.25
CA ASN A 203 -17.59 -3.00 -3.97
C ASN A 203 -17.38 -4.42 -4.53
N HIS A 204 -16.19 -5.00 -4.38
CA HIS A 204 -15.85 -6.33 -4.88
C HIS A 204 -15.29 -7.26 -3.78
N PHE A 205 -15.36 -6.87 -2.52
CA PHE A 205 -14.77 -7.64 -1.42
C PHE A 205 -15.22 -9.10 -1.36
N ASP A 206 -16.52 -9.36 -1.53
CA ASP A 206 -17.04 -10.73 -1.54
C ASP A 206 -16.35 -11.59 -2.62
N ARG A 207 -16.22 -11.03 -3.82
CA ARG A 207 -15.57 -11.72 -4.95
C ARG A 207 -14.05 -11.89 -4.75
N LEU A 208 -13.40 -10.93 -4.07
CA LEU A 208 -11.99 -11.07 -3.71
C LEU A 208 -11.80 -12.15 -2.65
N LEU A 209 -12.70 -12.23 -1.67
CA LEU A 209 -12.73 -13.29 -0.66
C LEU A 209 -12.95 -14.67 -1.28
N GLU A 210 -13.82 -14.78 -2.29
CA GLU A 210 -14.00 -16.02 -3.07
C GLU A 210 -12.70 -16.48 -3.74
N ILE A 211 -11.89 -15.56 -4.30
CA ILE A 211 -10.57 -15.89 -4.86
C ILE A 211 -9.66 -16.45 -3.77
N VAL A 212 -9.58 -15.79 -2.61
CA VAL A 212 -8.75 -16.22 -1.47
C VAL A 212 -9.15 -17.63 -1.04
N ASN A 213 -10.44 -17.85 -0.79
CA ASN A 213 -10.96 -19.11 -0.28
C ASN A 213 -10.83 -20.25 -1.30
N SER A 214 -11.19 -20.02 -2.57
CA SER A 214 -11.13 -21.04 -3.62
C SER A 214 -9.73 -21.51 -3.94
N ARG A 215 -8.71 -20.71 -3.61
CA ARG A 215 -7.30 -21.03 -3.78
C ARG A 215 -6.62 -21.54 -2.53
N GLY A 216 -7.32 -21.61 -1.42
CA GLY A 216 -6.75 -21.98 -0.12
C GLY A 216 -5.63 -21.03 0.33
N LEU A 217 -5.73 -19.74 -0.02
CA LEU A 217 -4.72 -18.74 0.31
C LEU A 217 -4.95 -18.20 1.72
N SER A 218 -3.87 -18.04 2.47
CA SER A 218 -3.86 -17.24 3.70
C SER A 218 -3.37 -15.84 3.39
N THR A 219 -4.03 -14.82 3.96
CA THR A 219 -3.51 -13.45 3.95
C THR A 219 -2.51 -13.27 5.08
N VAL A 220 -1.42 -12.58 4.81
CA VAL A 220 -0.36 -12.28 5.80
C VAL A 220 0.02 -10.80 5.75
N THR A 221 0.47 -10.25 6.88
CA THR A 221 1.16 -8.96 6.88
C THR A 221 2.61 -9.14 6.39
N LEU A 222 3.29 -8.04 6.10
CA LEU A 222 4.71 -8.12 5.74
C LEU A 222 5.57 -8.57 6.93
N THR A 223 5.22 -8.17 8.14
CA THR A 223 5.88 -8.64 9.35
C THR A 223 5.72 -10.15 9.56
N ASP A 224 4.54 -10.72 9.29
CA ASP A 224 4.34 -12.18 9.33
C ASP A 224 5.25 -12.93 8.34
N ALA A 225 5.52 -12.29 7.21
CA ALA A 225 6.25 -12.96 6.12
C ALA A 225 7.76 -12.81 6.21
N PHE A 226 8.26 -11.65 6.70
CA PHE A 226 9.68 -11.30 6.66
C PHE A 226 10.30 -11.10 8.04
N GLY A 227 9.49 -11.11 9.10
CA GLY A 227 9.94 -10.74 10.45
C GLY A 227 10.14 -9.23 10.62
N GLU A 228 10.53 -8.81 11.80
CA GLU A 228 10.92 -7.43 12.14
C GLU A 228 12.31 -7.05 11.61
#